data_7c915de9a222f72bfea04e574d0028a4
#
_entry.id   7c915de9a222f72bfea04e574d0028a4
#
_cell.length_a   1.000
_cell.length_b   1.000
_cell.length_c   1.000
_cell.angle_alpha   90.00
_cell.angle_beta   90.00
_cell.angle_gamma   90.00
#
_symmetry.space_group_name_H-M   'P 1'
#
loop_
_entity.id
_entity.type
_entity.pdbx_description
1 polymer ?
#
loop_
_entity_poly.entity_id
_entity_poly.type
_entity_poly.pdbx_seq_one_letter_code
_entity_poly.pdbx_strand_id
1 'polypeptide(L)'
;MKKTFSIVCIIIVMSILLLALTSCGLELSNPLLRRVTRYNDAEKELAEKACTAIQNQDAEALRELFSEGAIKRVPNLSNDIDKLLSLFGTDIVSFDTGLPFDSGSIEGGERVTDATCLATITTSDKEYTLSLSMRVEDTVHPEEIGLNYILVYMPEQRPYVILLNNANREGIQVFSLDEPWYDQNALESWTLYMNDEIVNIDPPIQSANGLLFPLFPLLDTLGATYSQDAENQSIDVEYEDKHYRFTFPETENSNYQWISLTDLDNGRELRLSNSEKYHGLYTVIDGSLYLSYDTGHYICSYLGYRVNRDWNKKTATLFRKVQQTQ
;
A
#
# COMPACT_ATOMS: atom_id res chain seq x y z
N MET A 1 -55.65 35.51 12.82
CA MET A 1 -54.35 34.89 13.17
C MET A 1 -54.35 33.33 13.18
N LYS A 2 -55.35 32.63 13.71
CA LYS A 2 -55.33 31.11 13.77
C LYS A 2 -55.35 30.43 12.38
N LYS A 3 -56.06 30.98 11.37
CA LYS A 3 -56.13 30.38 10.02
C LYS A 3 -54.81 30.50 9.23
N THR A 4 -54.07 31.60 9.35
CA THR A 4 -52.78 31.80 8.69
C THR A 4 -51.70 30.89 9.22
N PHE A 5 -51.69 30.61 10.54
CA PHE A 5 -50.75 29.70 11.17
C PHE A 5 -50.95 28.24 10.68
N SER A 6 -52.20 27.83 10.52
CA SER A 6 -52.50 26.47 10.04
C SER A 6 -52.05 26.24 8.59
N ILE A 7 -52.15 27.25 7.72
CA ILE A 7 -51.70 27.13 6.32
C ILE A 7 -50.18 27.05 6.22
N VAL A 8 -49.44 27.81 7.04
CA VAL A 8 -48.00 27.78 7.06
C VAL A 8 -47.49 26.41 7.54
N CYS A 9 -48.10 25.85 8.59
CA CYS A 9 -47.75 24.51 9.04
C CYS A 9 -47.99 23.40 7.97
N ILE A 10 -49.07 23.51 7.24
CA ILE A 10 -49.38 22.52 6.16
C ILE A 10 -48.34 22.65 5.02
N ILE A 11 -47.96 23.85 4.66
CA ILE A 11 -46.91 24.06 3.62
C ILE A 11 -45.57 23.51 4.06
N ILE A 12 -45.16 23.71 5.33
CA ILE A 12 -43.92 23.15 5.85
C ILE A 12 -43.94 21.62 5.86
N VAL A 13 -45.01 21.00 6.32
CA VAL A 13 -45.19 19.55 6.35
C VAL A 13 -45.15 18.96 4.92
N MET A 14 -45.84 19.61 3.98
CA MET A 14 -45.82 19.19 2.56
C MET A 14 -44.42 19.36 1.96
N SER A 15 -43.68 20.40 2.29
CA SER A 15 -42.31 20.59 1.82
C SER A 15 -41.36 19.53 2.37
N ILE A 16 -41.49 19.18 3.65
CA ILE A 16 -40.70 18.10 4.27
C ILE A 16 -41.05 16.72 3.66
N LEU A 17 -42.35 16.46 3.40
CA LEU A 17 -42.77 15.24 2.74
C LEU A 17 -42.26 15.15 1.30
N LEU A 18 -42.29 16.26 0.54
CA LEU A 18 -41.71 16.32 -0.81
C LEU A 18 -40.21 16.08 -0.80
N LEU A 19 -39.46 16.67 0.15
CA LEU A 19 -38.02 16.46 0.32
C LEU A 19 -37.72 15.00 0.70
N ALA A 20 -38.51 14.35 1.55
CA ALA A 20 -38.36 12.96 1.91
C ALA A 20 -38.67 12.02 0.71
N LEU A 21 -39.69 12.32 -0.09
CA LEU A 21 -40.02 11.54 -1.28
C LEU A 21 -39.00 11.73 -2.41
N THR A 22 -38.41 12.90 -2.55
CA THR A 22 -37.35 13.14 -3.54
C THR A 22 -36.01 12.52 -3.13
N SER A 23 -35.70 12.47 -1.83
CA SER A 23 -34.48 11.80 -1.36
C SER A 23 -34.54 10.28 -1.54
N CYS A 24 -35.67 9.65 -1.25
CA CYS A 24 -35.87 8.23 -1.54
C CYS A 24 -35.91 7.87 -3.05
N GLY A 25 -36.34 8.82 -3.89
CA GLY A 25 -36.40 8.59 -5.35
C GLY A 25 -35.11 8.84 -6.07
N LEU A 26 -34.21 9.69 -5.50
CA LEU A 26 -32.92 10.02 -6.10
C LEU A 26 -31.89 8.90 -5.95
N GLU A 27 -31.91 8.12 -4.85
CA GLU A 27 -31.02 6.97 -4.69
C GLU A 27 -31.32 5.84 -5.68
N LEU A 28 -32.60 5.68 -6.09
CA LEU A 28 -33.00 4.60 -7.00
C LEU A 28 -32.83 4.93 -8.48
N SER A 29 -32.63 6.18 -8.85
CA SER A 29 -32.62 6.61 -10.26
C SER A 29 -31.24 7.01 -10.81
N ASN A 30 -30.23 7.16 -9.95
CA ASN A 30 -28.89 7.50 -10.42
C ASN A 30 -28.12 6.20 -10.80
N PRO A 31 -27.87 5.97 -12.11
CA PRO A 31 -27.17 4.77 -12.55
C PRO A 31 -25.73 4.65 -12.00
N LEU A 32 -25.11 5.79 -11.65
CA LEU A 32 -23.79 5.82 -11.03
C LEU A 32 -23.86 5.37 -9.56
N LEU A 33 -24.84 5.83 -8.79
CA LEU A 33 -25.04 5.39 -7.40
C LEU A 33 -25.45 3.90 -7.31
N ARG A 34 -26.32 3.45 -8.21
CA ARG A 34 -26.63 2.01 -8.32
C ARG A 34 -25.44 1.16 -8.66
N ARG A 35 -24.48 1.72 -9.38
CA ARG A 35 -23.26 1.02 -9.78
C ARG A 35 -22.29 0.91 -8.62
N VAL A 36 -22.03 2.02 -7.92
CA VAL A 36 -21.16 2.05 -6.72
C VAL A 36 -21.70 1.10 -5.63
N THR A 37 -23.01 1.15 -5.32
CA THR A 37 -23.59 0.25 -4.32
C THR A 37 -23.53 -1.22 -4.74
N ARG A 38 -23.67 -1.53 -6.04
CA ARG A 38 -23.66 -2.91 -6.54
C ARG A 38 -22.27 -3.55 -6.50
N TYR A 39 -21.21 -2.77 -6.72
CA TYR A 39 -19.83 -3.26 -6.58
C TYR A 39 -19.49 -3.48 -5.10
N ASN A 40 -19.76 -2.50 -4.24
CA ASN A 40 -19.53 -2.64 -2.80
C ASN A 40 -20.21 -3.87 -2.20
N ASP A 41 -21.38 -4.26 -2.70
CA ASP A 41 -22.09 -5.46 -2.25
C ASP A 41 -21.38 -6.75 -2.68
N ALA A 42 -20.90 -6.83 -3.93
CA ALA A 42 -20.22 -8.01 -4.47
C ALA A 42 -18.84 -8.22 -3.80
N GLU A 43 -18.11 -7.16 -3.60
CA GLU A 43 -16.79 -7.16 -2.94
C GLU A 43 -16.91 -7.56 -1.47
N LYS A 44 -17.90 -7.00 -0.79
CA LYS A 44 -18.19 -7.34 0.59
C LYS A 44 -18.65 -8.80 0.72
N GLU A 45 -19.52 -9.27 -0.18
CA GLU A 45 -19.96 -10.65 -0.20
C GLU A 45 -18.79 -11.62 -0.40
N LEU A 46 -17.84 -11.29 -1.28
CA LEU A 46 -16.65 -12.11 -1.50
C LEU A 46 -15.76 -12.16 -0.26
N ALA A 47 -15.56 -11.02 0.42
CA ALA A 47 -14.84 -10.94 1.66
C ALA A 47 -15.49 -11.73 2.80
N GLU A 48 -16.83 -11.64 2.93
CA GLU A 48 -17.63 -12.41 3.90
C GLU A 48 -17.53 -13.92 3.65
N LYS A 49 -17.56 -14.35 2.38
CA LYS A 49 -17.37 -15.76 2.00
C LYS A 49 -15.98 -16.24 2.39
N ALA A 50 -14.93 -15.44 2.15
CA ALA A 50 -13.57 -15.79 2.53
C ALA A 50 -13.43 -15.96 4.05
N CYS A 51 -13.95 -14.99 4.83
CA CYS A 51 -13.94 -15.07 6.29
C CYS A 51 -14.75 -16.27 6.80
N THR A 52 -15.89 -16.57 6.18
CA THR A 52 -16.72 -17.74 6.51
C THR A 52 -16.00 -19.05 6.22
N ALA A 53 -15.32 -19.17 5.06
CA ALA A 53 -14.54 -20.34 4.72
C ALA A 53 -13.40 -20.55 5.72
N ILE A 54 -12.71 -19.48 6.12
CA ILE A 54 -11.66 -19.50 7.15
C ILE A 54 -12.25 -19.94 8.49
N GLN A 55 -13.37 -19.38 8.92
CA GLN A 55 -14.02 -19.73 10.20
C GLN A 55 -14.46 -21.20 10.22
N ASN A 56 -14.94 -21.72 9.10
CA ASN A 56 -15.37 -23.11 8.97
C ASN A 56 -14.23 -24.09 8.70
N GLN A 57 -12.97 -23.61 8.59
CA GLN A 57 -11.82 -24.44 8.22
C GLN A 57 -12.02 -25.14 6.86
N ASP A 58 -12.69 -24.48 5.92
CA ASP A 58 -13.04 -25.03 4.61
C ASP A 58 -12.02 -24.56 3.56
N ALA A 59 -10.99 -25.38 3.36
CA ALA A 59 -9.90 -25.10 2.42
C ALA A 59 -10.39 -25.07 0.95
N GLU A 60 -11.35 -25.92 0.59
CA GLU A 60 -11.86 -25.99 -0.78
C GLU A 60 -12.71 -24.77 -1.10
N ALA A 61 -13.65 -24.40 -0.21
CA ALA A 61 -14.43 -23.18 -0.36
C ALA A 61 -13.56 -21.93 -0.44
N LEU A 62 -12.50 -21.82 0.38
CA LEU A 62 -11.57 -20.69 0.32
C LEU A 62 -10.81 -20.66 -1.02
N ARG A 63 -10.35 -21.81 -1.50
CA ARG A 63 -9.64 -21.92 -2.77
C ARG A 63 -10.50 -21.53 -3.97
N GLU A 64 -11.77 -21.90 -3.97
CA GLU A 64 -12.72 -21.57 -5.04
C GLU A 64 -13.00 -20.06 -5.16
N LEU A 65 -12.72 -19.28 -4.13
CA LEU A 65 -12.86 -17.82 -4.17
C LEU A 65 -11.70 -17.11 -4.89
N PHE A 66 -10.56 -17.79 -5.04
CA PHE A 66 -9.44 -17.25 -5.81
C PHE A 66 -9.72 -17.25 -7.30
N SER A 67 -9.23 -16.24 -8.01
CA SER A 67 -9.32 -16.20 -9.47
C SER A 67 -8.60 -17.40 -10.10
N GLU A 68 -9.08 -17.87 -11.24
CA GLU A 68 -8.38 -18.94 -11.97
C GLU A 68 -6.95 -18.55 -12.34
N GLY A 69 -6.73 -17.25 -12.63
CA GLY A 69 -5.43 -16.68 -12.92
C GLY A 69 -4.50 -16.82 -11.72
N ALA A 70 -4.93 -16.41 -10.53
CA ALA A 70 -4.15 -16.55 -9.30
C ALA A 70 -3.86 -18.02 -8.96
N ILE A 71 -4.85 -18.90 -9.09
CA ILE A 71 -4.65 -20.36 -8.87
C ILE A 71 -3.56 -20.94 -9.78
N LYS A 72 -3.49 -20.49 -11.04
CA LYS A 72 -2.48 -20.96 -12.00
C LYS A 72 -1.08 -20.40 -11.71
N ARG A 73 -0.99 -19.14 -11.23
CA ARG A 73 0.30 -18.46 -10.97
C ARG A 73 0.90 -18.77 -9.60
N VAL A 74 0.08 -19.20 -8.64
CA VAL A 74 0.52 -19.53 -7.26
C VAL A 74 0.57 -21.04 -7.04
N PRO A 75 1.70 -21.69 -7.34
CA PRO A 75 1.78 -23.17 -7.33
C PRO A 75 1.55 -23.78 -5.95
N ASN A 76 1.81 -23.03 -4.89
CA ASN A 76 1.70 -23.50 -3.51
C ASN A 76 0.42 -23.00 -2.80
N LEU A 77 -0.57 -22.46 -3.53
CA LEU A 77 -1.75 -21.84 -2.95
C LEU A 77 -2.48 -22.76 -1.96
N SER A 78 -2.63 -24.05 -2.28
CA SER A 78 -3.29 -25.00 -1.37
C SER A 78 -2.55 -25.16 -0.04
N ASN A 79 -1.22 -25.24 -0.08
CA ASN A 79 -0.40 -25.33 1.14
C ASN A 79 -0.46 -24.00 1.94
N ASP A 80 -0.56 -22.86 1.28
CA ASP A 80 -0.67 -21.57 1.94
C ASP A 80 -2.06 -21.36 2.55
N ILE A 81 -3.11 -21.92 1.93
CA ILE A 81 -4.46 -22.02 2.52
C ILE A 81 -4.40 -22.87 3.80
N ASP A 82 -3.79 -24.04 3.75
CA ASP A 82 -3.68 -24.92 4.92
C ASP A 82 -2.93 -24.24 6.07
N LYS A 83 -1.87 -23.49 5.79
CA LYS A 83 -1.14 -22.68 6.79
C LYS A 83 -2.03 -21.58 7.37
N LEU A 84 -2.77 -20.87 6.51
CA LEU A 84 -3.71 -19.82 6.95
C LEU A 84 -4.78 -20.40 7.88
N LEU A 85 -5.40 -21.50 7.51
CA LEU A 85 -6.41 -22.16 8.33
C LEU A 85 -5.81 -22.65 9.65
N SER A 86 -4.60 -23.22 9.61
CA SER A 86 -3.88 -23.66 10.81
C SER A 86 -3.53 -22.53 11.76
N LEU A 87 -3.27 -21.31 11.25
CA LEU A 87 -2.99 -20.11 12.04
C LEU A 87 -4.17 -19.77 12.98
N PHE A 88 -5.39 -19.86 12.46
CA PHE A 88 -6.59 -19.54 13.23
C PHE A 88 -7.14 -20.75 13.99
N GLY A 89 -6.94 -21.96 13.49
CA GLY A 89 -7.55 -23.18 14.05
C GLY A 89 -9.08 -23.04 14.17
N THR A 90 -9.63 -23.54 15.27
CA THR A 90 -11.07 -23.45 15.59
C THR A 90 -11.39 -22.32 16.57
N ASP A 91 -10.42 -21.42 16.86
CA ASP A 91 -10.52 -20.45 17.93
C ASP A 91 -11.15 -19.11 17.48
N ILE A 92 -11.67 -19.04 16.26
CA ILE A 92 -12.33 -17.83 15.74
C ILE A 92 -13.65 -17.62 16.49
N VAL A 93 -13.71 -16.49 17.19
CA VAL A 93 -14.91 -16.04 17.94
C VAL A 93 -15.86 -15.28 17.03
N SER A 94 -15.30 -14.37 16.19
CA SER A 94 -16.08 -13.55 15.28
C SER A 94 -15.21 -13.01 14.16
N PHE A 95 -15.86 -12.53 13.09
CA PHE A 95 -15.24 -11.68 12.10
C PHE A 95 -16.13 -10.48 11.76
N ASP A 96 -15.49 -9.40 11.29
CA ASP A 96 -16.16 -8.22 10.74
C ASP A 96 -15.47 -7.80 9.45
N THR A 97 -16.25 -7.51 8.42
CA THR A 97 -15.77 -7.04 7.13
C THR A 97 -16.03 -5.56 7.00
N GLY A 98 -14.95 -4.79 6.82
CA GLY A 98 -15.04 -3.35 6.58
C GLY A 98 -15.62 -3.00 5.20
N LEU A 99 -15.67 -1.71 4.92
CA LEU A 99 -16.06 -1.22 3.60
C LEU A 99 -14.90 -1.47 2.62
N PRO A 100 -15.18 -2.00 1.42
CA PRO A 100 -14.15 -2.17 0.39
C PRO A 100 -13.69 -0.82 -0.16
N PHE A 101 -12.43 -0.79 -0.60
CA PHE A 101 -11.85 0.30 -1.37
C PHE A 101 -11.60 -0.21 -2.78
N ASP A 102 -12.27 0.38 -3.74
CA ASP A 102 -12.15 0.04 -5.15
C ASP A 102 -11.27 1.03 -5.92
N SER A 103 -10.58 0.51 -6.92
CA SER A 103 -9.90 1.28 -7.95
C SER A 103 -10.24 0.65 -9.30
N GLY A 104 -10.72 1.46 -10.23
CA GLY A 104 -11.10 0.98 -11.55
C GLY A 104 -10.50 1.81 -12.67
N SER A 105 -10.18 1.15 -13.78
CA SER A 105 -9.80 1.80 -15.03
C SER A 105 -10.79 1.45 -16.14
N ILE A 106 -11.05 2.42 -17.02
CA ILE A 106 -11.82 2.22 -18.24
C ILE A 106 -10.98 2.80 -19.38
N GLU A 107 -10.50 1.95 -20.26
CA GLU A 107 -9.72 2.36 -21.42
C GLU A 107 -10.22 1.63 -22.66
N GLY A 108 -10.53 2.37 -23.72
CA GLY A 108 -11.00 1.79 -24.99
C GLY A 108 -12.34 1.02 -24.92
N GLY A 109 -13.09 1.15 -23.83
CA GLY A 109 -14.29 0.36 -23.56
C GLY A 109 -14.03 -0.89 -22.70
N GLU A 110 -12.80 -1.22 -22.41
CA GLU A 110 -12.36 -2.26 -21.49
C GLU A 110 -12.48 -1.76 -20.04
N ARG A 111 -12.83 -2.66 -19.14
CA ARG A 111 -13.05 -2.32 -17.73
C ARG A 111 -12.31 -3.31 -16.86
N VAL A 112 -11.55 -2.75 -15.93
CA VAL A 112 -10.91 -3.49 -14.87
C VAL A 112 -11.25 -2.80 -13.55
N THR A 113 -11.75 -3.54 -12.59
CA THR A 113 -12.03 -3.04 -11.24
C THR A 113 -11.39 -3.96 -10.22
N ASP A 114 -10.36 -3.44 -9.56
CA ASP A 114 -9.72 -4.08 -8.42
C ASP A 114 -10.24 -3.48 -7.12
N ALA A 115 -10.39 -4.30 -6.10
CA ALA A 115 -10.84 -3.87 -4.79
C ALA A 115 -9.96 -4.45 -3.69
N THR A 116 -9.92 -3.76 -2.56
CA THR A 116 -9.33 -4.25 -1.32
C THR A 116 -10.36 -4.11 -0.21
N CYS A 117 -10.66 -5.20 0.48
CA CYS A 117 -11.49 -5.22 1.66
C CYS A 117 -10.63 -5.57 2.88
N LEU A 118 -10.76 -4.80 3.96
CA LEU A 118 -10.15 -5.13 5.24
C LEU A 118 -11.19 -5.89 6.07
N ALA A 119 -10.80 -7.05 6.57
CA ALA A 119 -11.59 -7.81 7.52
C ALA A 119 -10.82 -7.96 8.83
N THR A 120 -11.53 -7.96 9.95
CA THR A 120 -10.97 -8.26 11.27
C THR A 120 -11.45 -9.64 11.69
N ILE A 121 -10.53 -10.52 12.06
CA ILE A 121 -10.82 -11.83 12.69
C ILE A 121 -10.40 -11.74 14.15
N THR A 122 -11.34 -12.02 15.04
CA THR A 122 -11.10 -12.09 16.49
C THR A 122 -11.05 -13.55 16.90
N THR A 123 -9.96 -13.97 17.49
CA THR A 123 -9.80 -15.27 18.16
C THR A 123 -10.01 -15.10 19.67
N SER A 124 -9.90 -16.17 20.43
CA SER A 124 -10.04 -16.13 21.89
C SER A 124 -8.99 -15.25 22.60
N ASP A 125 -7.82 -15.03 21.96
CA ASP A 125 -6.66 -14.37 22.57
C ASP A 125 -6.10 -13.20 21.74
N LYS A 126 -6.45 -13.10 20.45
CA LYS A 126 -5.86 -12.13 19.52
C LYS A 126 -6.85 -11.60 18.50
N GLU A 127 -6.46 -10.47 17.93
CA GLU A 127 -7.13 -9.89 16.77
C GLU A 127 -6.16 -9.88 15.57
N TYR A 128 -6.68 -10.22 14.41
CA TYR A 128 -5.94 -10.19 13.14
C TYR A 128 -6.69 -9.33 12.13
N THR A 129 -5.96 -8.62 11.32
CA THR A 129 -6.50 -7.96 10.13
C THR A 129 -6.15 -8.77 8.89
N LEU A 130 -7.16 -9.02 8.06
CA LEU A 130 -7.00 -9.57 6.72
C LEU A 130 -7.18 -8.45 5.70
N SER A 131 -6.18 -8.25 4.84
CA SER A 131 -6.33 -7.42 3.65
C SER A 131 -6.60 -8.35 2.46
N LEU A 132 -7.82 -8.31 1.96
CA LEU A 132 -8.32 -9.16 0.88
C LEU A 132 -8.29 -8.34 -0.41
N SER A 133 -7.37 -8.64 -1.31
CA SER A 133 -7.31 -8.01 -2.64
C SER A 133 -8.02 -8.89 -3.66
N MET A 134 -8.91 -8.30 -4.43
CA MET A 134 -9.75 -9.01 -5.39
C MET A 134 -9.97 -8.20 -6.66
N ARG A 135 -10.23 -8.88 -7.74
CA ARG A 135 -10.73 -8.29 -8.98
C ARG A 135 -12.20 -8.63 -9.14
N VAL A 136 -13.06 -7.62 -9.30
CA VAL A 136 -14.51 -7.81 -9.36
C VAL A 136 -15.09 -7.59 -10.75
N GLU A 137 -14.37 -6.91 -11.62
CA GLU A 137 -14.71 -6.77 -13.04
C GLU A 137 -13.41 -6.80 -13.86
N ASP A 138 -13.37 -7.66 -14.86
CA ASP A 138 -12.36 -7.64 -15.90
C ASP A 138 -13.03 -8.11 -17.20
N THR A 139 -13.21 -7.18 -18.15
CA THR A 139 -13.91 -7.48 -19.41
C THR A 139 -12.99 -8.12 -20.45
N VAL A 140 -11.69 -8.10 -20.23
CA VAL A 140 -10.66 -8.67 -21.12
C VAL A 140 -10.20 -10.04 -20.61
N HIS A 141 -9.99 -10.14 -19.29
CA HIS A 141 -9.45 -11.31 -18.62
C HIS A 141 -10.42 -11.80 -17.54
N PRO A 142 -11.56 -12.40 -17.89
CA PRO A 142 -12.55 -12.86 -16.90
C PRO A 142 -12.00 -13.94 -15.96
N GLU A 143 -10.94 -14.66 -16.34
CA GLU A 143 -10.20 -15.60 -15.49
C GLU A 143 -9.47 -14.94 -14.32
N GLU A 144 -9.33 -13.62 -14.33
CA GLU A 144 -8.72 -12.84 -13.24
C GLU A 144 -9.76 -12.39 -12.18
N ILE A 145 -11.06 -12.62 -12.40
CA ILE A 145 -12.11 -12.25 -11.44
C ILE A 145 -12.09 -13.20 -10.25
N GLY A 146 -12.00 -12.65 -9.05
CA GLY A 146 -11.94 -13.37 -7.78
C GLY A 146 -10.89 -12.81 -6.83
N LEU A 147 -10.60 -13.53 -5.76
CA LEU A 147 -9.50 -13.20 -4.87
C LEU A 147 -8.15 -13.37 -5.60
N ASN A 148 -7.25 -12.42 -5.40
CA ASN A 148 -5.89 -12.51 -5.90
C ASN A 148 -4.88 -12.64 -4.76
N TYR A 149 -5.14 -11.99 -3.62
CA TYR A 149 -4.20 -11.95 -2.52
C TYR A 149 -4.89 -11.80 -1.17
N ILE A 150 -4.39 -12.52 -0.18
CA ILE A 150 -4.77 -12.38 1.23
C ILE A 150 -3.50 -12.07 2.03
N LEU A 151 -3.48 -10.93 2.72
CA LEU A 151 -2.44 -10.58 3.66
C LEU A 151 -3.01 -10.59 5.07
N VAL A 152 -2.38 -11.33 5.96
CA VAL A 152 -2.76 -11.42 7.38
C VAL A 152 -1.72 -10.74 8.23
N TYR A 153 -2.16 -9.88 9.15
CA TYR A 153 -1.29 -9.19 10.10
C TYR A 153 -2.03 -8.83 11.39
N MET A 154 -1.30 -8.62 12.47
CA MET A 154 -1.85 -8.09 13.72
C MET A 154 -1.99 -6.56 13.65
N PRO A 155 -2.96 -5.93 14.36
CA PRO A 155 -3.19 -4.49 14.30
C PRO A 155 -1.94 -3.64 14.57
N GLU A 156 -1.10 -4.04 15.50
CA GLU A 156 0.16 -3.38 15.83
C GLU A 156 1.21 -3.44 14.70
N GLN A 157 1.07 -4.39 13.78
CA GLN A 157 1.95 -4.54 12.62
C GLN A 157 1.52 -3.64 11.44
N ARG A 158 0.34 -3.03 11.51
CA ARG A 158 -0.22 -2.20 10.45
C ARG A 158 0.72 -1.11 9.92
N PRO A 159 1.49 -0.38 10.75
CA PRO A 159 2.42 0.62 10.25
C PRO A 159 3.48 0.05 9.30
N TYR A 160 3.90 -1.18 9.53
CA TYR A 160 4.88 -1.89 8.71
C TYR A 160 4.27 -2.38 7.40
N VAL A 161 3.05 -2.91 7.46
CA VAL A 161 2.31 -3.43 6.31
C VAL A 161 2.00 -2.34 5.28
N ILE A 162 1.64 -1.15 5.72
CA ILE A 162 1.34 0.00 4.84
C ILE A 162 2.56 0.40 3.98
N LEU A 163 3.76 0.18 4.49
CA LEU A 163 5.01 0.50 3.78
C LEU A 163 5.39 -0.56 2.74
N LEU A 164 4.84 -1.77 2.85
CA LEU A 164 5.00 -2.79 1.85
C LEU A 164 4.08 -2.47 0.68
N ASN A 165 4.65 -2.09 -0.44
CA ASN A 165 3.86 -1.93 -1.67
C ASN A 165 3.32 -3.29 -2.10
N ASN A 166 2.05 -3.57 -1.80
CA ASN A 166 1.38 -4.83 -2.09
C ASN A 166 0.87 -4.94 -3.54
N ALA A 167 1.16 -3.96 -4.39
CA ALA A 167 0.79 -4.00 -5.78
C ALA A 167 1.47 -5.21 -6.47
N ASN A 168 0.68 -6.05 -7.11
CA ASN A 168 1.09 -7.25 -7.86
C ASN A 168 1.50 -8.47 -7.02
N ARG A 169 1.09 -8.59 -5.77
CA ARG A 169 1.22 -9.83 -5.00
C ARG A 169 0.02 -10.73 -5.24
N GLU A 170 0.27 -12.03 -5.21
CA GLU A 170 -0.75 -13.06 -5.38
C GLU A 170 -0.60 -14.14 -4.29
N GLY A 171 -1.69 -14.81 -3.95
CA GLY A 171 -1.71 -15.89 -2.98
C GLY A 171 -1.99 -15.43 -1.55
N ILE A 172 -1.35 -16.06 -0.58
CA ILE A 172 -1.57 -15.79 0.85
C ILE A 172 -0.23 -15.49 1.53
N GLN A 173 -0.19 -14.43 2.31
CA GLN A 173 0.95 -14.10 3.13
C GLN A 173 0.50 -13.80 4.56
N VAL A 174 1.14 -14.45 5.52
CA VAL A 174 1.08 -14.05 6.92
C VAL A 174 2.26 -13.13 7.19
N PHE A 175 1.98 -11.91 7.58
CA PHE A 175 3.02 -10.92 7.85
C PHE A 175 3.80 -11.30 9.12
N SER A 176 5.12 -11.26 9.02
CA SER A 176 6.02 -11.49 10.16
C SER A 176 7.05 -10.36 10.23
N LEU A 177 7.27 -9.82 11.42
CA LEU A 177 8.35 -8.87 11.67
C LEU A 177 9.73 -9.53 11.65
N ASP A 178 9.79 -10.87 11.74
CA ASP A 178 11.03 -11.64 11.69
C ASP A 178 11.52 -11.88 10.26
N GLU A 179 10.66 -11.62 9.26
CA GLU A 179 11.04 -11.75 7.85
C GLU A 179 11.52 -10.40 7.30
N PRO A 180 12.57 -10.39 6.47
CA PRO A 180 13.01 -9.16 5.82
C PRO A 180 11.92 -8.62 4.90
N TRP A 181 11.77 -7.29 4.87
CA TRP A 181 10.79 -6.60 4.03
C TRP A 181 11.13 -6.64 2.52
N TYR A 182 12.24 -7.24 2.15
CA TYR A 182 12.67 -7.46 0.76
C TYR A 182 13.12 -8.91 0.57
N ASP A 183 13.02 -9.41 -0.66
CA ASP A 183 13.48 -10.75 -1.00
C ASP A 183 14.99 -10.76 -1.25
N GLN A 184 15.76 -11.29 -0.30
CA GLN A 184 17.22 -11.40 -0.40
C GLN A 184 17.70 -12.27 -1.56
N ASN A 185 16.89 -13.22 -2.01
CA ASN A 185 17.23 -14.14 -3.09
C ASN A 185 16.96 -13.57 -4.48
N ALA A 186 16.20 -12.46 -4.55
CA ALA A 186 15.83 -11.80 -5.78
C ALA A 186 16.63 -10.52 -6.07
N LEU A 187 17.80 -10.35 -5.41
CA LEU A 187 18.63 -9.18 -5.60
C LEU A 187 19.20 -9.13 -7.02
N GLU A 188 18.86 -8.07 -7.74
CA GLU A 188 19.34 -7.82 -9.10
C GLU A 188 19.86 -6.39 -9.22
N SER A 189 21.02 -6.22 -9.83
CA SER A 189 21.64 -4.91 -10.06
C SER A 189 20.94 -4.15 -11.18
N TRP A 190 20.77 -2.85 -10.97
CA TRP A 190 20.18 -1.91 -11.92
C TRP A 190 21.19 -0.87 -12.39
N THR A 191 21.03 -0.41 -13.64
CA THR A 191 21.82 0.68 -14.18
C THR A 191 21.19 2.03 -13.80
N LEU A 192 22.02 2.95 -13.27
CA LEU A 192 21.60 4.32 -13.00
C LEU A 192 21.96 5.21 -14.21
N TYR A 193 21.00 6.04 -14.59
CA TYR A 193 21.20 7.13 -15.55
C TYR A 193 20.98 8.47 -14.87
N MET A 194 21.79 9.47 -15.21
CA MET A 194 21.56 10.86 -14.83
C MET A 194 21.73 11.74 -16.06
N ASN A 195 20.70 12.49 -16.45
CA ASN A 195 20.68 13.31 -17.66
C ASN A 195 21.06 12.50 -18.93
N ASP A 196 20.51 11.30 -19.07
CA ASP A 196 20.73 10.34 -20.17
C ASP A 196 22.15 9.72 -20.24
N GLU A 197 23.02 10.01 -19.28
CA GLU A 197 24.34 9.39 -19.16
C GLU A 197 24.33 8.30 -18.08
N ILE A 198 25.08 7.19 -18.35
CA ILE A 198 25.24 6.12 -17.35
C ILE A 198 26.13 6.64 -16.22
N VAL A 199 25.63 6.48 -15.00
CA VAL A 199 26.38 6.78 -13.77
C VAL A 199 26.75 5.48 -13.09
N ASN A 200 28.04 5.27 -12.93
CA ASN A 200 28.54 4.13 -12.16
C ASN A 200 28.50 4.48 -10.67
N ILE A 201 27.65 3.77 -9.94
CA ILE A 201 27.61 3.85 -8.48
C ILE A 201 27.99 2.48 -7.91
N ASP A 202 28.76 2.48 -6.83
CA ASP A 202 29.23 1.26 -6.17
C ASP A 202 29.00 1.39 -4.65
N PRO A 203 28.19 0.52 -4.08
CA PRO A 203 27.42 -0.55 -4.72
C PRO A 203 26.26 -0.02 -5.59
N PRO A 204 25.80 -0.82 -6.57
CA PRO A 204 24.75 -0.40 -7.52
C PRO A 204 23.36 -0.34 -6.86
N ILE A 205 22.41 0.33 -7.52
CA ILE A 205 20.98 0.16 -7.23
C ILE A 205 20.62 -1.31 -7.42
N GLN A 206 19.83 -1.85 -6.50
CA GLN A 206 19.38 -3.23 -6.55
C GLN A 206 17.84 -3.30 -6.59
N SER A 207 17.31 -4.42 -7.02
CA SER A 207 15.87 -4.72 -6.89
C SER A 207 15.67 -6.03 -6.15
N ALA A 208 14.64 -6.02 -5.29
CA ALA A 208 14.20 -7.18 -4.52
C ALA A 208 12.74 -6.98 -4.13
N ASN A 209 11.79 -7.22 -5.02
CA ASN A 209 10.37 -6.80 -4.89
C ASN A 209 10.16 -5.27 -4.84
N GLY A 210 11.19 -4.49 -5.08
CA GLY A 210 11.23 -3.03 -5.06
C GLY A 210 12.65 -2.56 -5.32
N LEU A 211 12.85 -1.30 -5.67
CA LEU A 211 14.18 -0.76 -5.81
C LEU A 211 14.79 -0.43 -4.45
N LEU A 212 16.07 -0.70 -4.32
CA LEU A 212 16.92 -0.41 -3.17
C LEU A 212 18.02 0.55 -3.62
N PHE A 213 18.05 1.75 -3.07
CA PHE A 213 19.02 2.78 -3.40
C PHE A 213 20.16 2.81 -2.37
N PRO A 214 21.43 2.63 -2.77
CA PRO A 214 22.56 2.80 -1.85
C PRO A 214 22.67 4.27 -1.45
N LEU A 215 22.56 4.58 -0.15
CA LEU A 215 22.42 5.97 0.32
C LEU A 215 23.63 6.81 -0.05
N PHE A 216 24.82 6.41 0.38
CA PHE A 216 26.02 7.22 0.20
C PHE A 216 26.41 7.39 -1.27
N PRO A 217 26.48 6.32 -2.08
CA PRO A 217 26.74 6.46 -3.52
C PRO A 217 25.69 7.32 -4.23
N LEU A 218 24.43 7.29 -3.78
CA LEU A 218 23.40 8.17 -4.32
C LEU A 218 23.66 9.64 -3.97
N LEU A 219 24.00 9.94 -2.72
CA LEU A 219 24.32 11.30 -2.27
C LEU A 219 25.54 11.85 -3.01
N ASP A 220 26.62 11.06 -3.15
CA ASP A 220 27.81 11.42 -3.92
C ASP A 220 27.45 11.75 -5.39
N THR A 221 26.62 10.92 -6.01
CA THR A 221 26.15 11.13 -7.38
C THR A 221 25.36 12.42 -7.53
N LEU A 222 24.60 12.79 -6.53
CA LEU A 222 23.81 14.03 -6.51
C LEU A 222 24.66 15.25 -6.18
N GLY A 223 25.92 15.07 -5.74
CA GLY A 223 26.82 16.14 -5.34
C GLY A 223 26.51 16.71 -3.96
N ALA A 224 25.88 15.92 -3.09
CA ALA A 224 25.63 16.29 -1.71
C ALA A 224 26.89 16.02 -0.85
N THR A 225 27.11 16.85 0.17
CA THR A 225 28.08 16.57 1.23
C THR A 225 27.38 16.01 2.45
N TYR A 226 28.05 15.13 3.20
CA TYR A 226 27.45 14.54 4.39
C TYR A 226 28.48 14.24 5.49
N SER A 227 28.00 14.22 6.73
CA SER A 227 28.75 13.82 7.91
C SER A 227 27.95 12.85 8.76
N GLN A 228 28.62 11.86 9.35
CA GLN A 228 28.01 10.85 10.20
C GLN A 228 28.24 11.20 11.68
N ASP A 229 27.17 11.11 12.46
CA ASP A 229 27.20 11.21 13.91
C ASP A 229 26.80 9.85 14.50
N ALA A 230 27.80 9.08 14.91
CA ALA A 230 27.61 7.74 15.44
C ALA A 230 26.93 7.75 16.83
N GLU A 231 27.11 8.80 17.63
CA GLU A 231 26.51 8.90 18.97
C GLU A 231 25.01 9.11 18.88
N ASN A 232 24.58 9.93 17.91
CA ASN A 232 23.16 10.24 17.70
C ASN A 232 22.51 9.37 16.60
N GLN A 233 23.25 8.38 16.08
CA GLN A 233 22.79 7.51 15.00
C GLN A 233 22.17 8.33 13.85
N SER A 234 22.90 9.35 13.40
CA SER A 234 22.39 10.27 12.39
C SER A 234 23.42 10.61 11.31
N ILE A 235 22.93 11.09 10.18
CA ILE A 235 23.72 11.57 9.06
C ILE A 235 23.17 12.96 8.70
N ASP A 236 24.02 13.97 8.81
CA ASP A 236 23.71 15.30 8.33
C ASP A 236 24.14 15.41 6.87
N VAL A 237 23.25 15.94 6.04
CA VAL A 237 23.43 16.09 4.59
C VAL A 237 23.25 17.54 4.23
N GLU A 238 24.22 18.10 3.52
CA GLU A 238 24.17 19.43 2.93
C GLU A 238 24.09 19.29 1.40
N TYR A 239 23.13 19.95 0.80
CA TYR A 239 22.95 20.00 -0.63
C TYR A 239 22.45 21.39 -1.07
N GLU A 240 23.26 22.09 -1.89
CA GLU A 240 23.07 23.47 -2.24
C GLU A 240 23.01 24.35 -0.95
N ASP A 241 21.86 24.98 -0.69
CA ASP A 241 21.60 25.84 0.48
C ASP A 241 20.67 25.17 1.52
N LYS A 242 20.54 23.85 1.48
CA LYS A 242 19.63 23.07 2.32
C LYS A 242 20.40 22.10 3.20
N HIS A 243 19.92 21.95 4.43
CA HIS A 243 20.52 21.05 5.41
C HIS A 243 19.47 20.07 5.92
N TYR A 244 19.80 18.78 5.86
CA TYR A 244 18.93 17.69 6.27
C TYR A 244 19.63 16.79 7.27
N ARG A 245 18.84 16.20 8.18
CA ARG A 245 19.31 15.15 9.08
C ARG A 245 18.53 13.87 8.84
N PHE A 246 19.24 12.79 8.57
CA PHE A 246 18.71 11.43 8.61
C PHE A 246 18.98 10.87 10.00
N THR A 247 17.95 10.40 10.68
CA THR A 247 18.08 9.74 11.98
C THR A 247 17.65 8.29 11.83
N PHE A 248 18.43 7.37 12.40
CA PHE A 248 18.21 5.92 12.36
C PHE A 248 17.81 5.44 13.75
N PRO A 249 16.55 5.57 14.14
CA PRO A 249 16.13 5.16 15.47
C PRO A 249 16.32 3.67 15.65
N GLU A 250 16.66 3.26 16.86
CA GLU A 250 16.68 1.84 17.22
C GLU A 250 15.29 1.25 17.02
N THR A 251 15.23 0.07 16.40
CA THR A 251 14.01 -0.69 16.21
C THR A 251 14.10 -1.97 17.04
N GLU A 252 12.99 -2.39 17.61
CA GLU A 252 12.90 -3.65 18.36
C GLU A 252 13.15 -4.86 17.44
N ASN A 253 12.88 -4.70 16.14
CA ASN A 253 13.09 -5.72 15.12
C ASN A 253 14.08 -5.24 14.04
N SER A 254 15.19 -5.97 13.90
CA SER A 254 16.27 -5.63 12.97
C SER A 254 15.89 -5.74 11.49
N ASN A 255 14.80 -6.45 11.14
CA ASN A 255 14.36 -6.64 9.75
C ASN A 255 13.50 -5.49 9.25
N TYR A 256 12.98 -4.63 10.16
CA TYR A 256 12.18 -3.45 9.83
C TYR A 256 12.86 -2.21 10.42
N GLN A 257 13.86 -1.74 9.71
CA GLN A 257 14.66 -0.59 10.13
C GLN A 257 14.08 0.70 9.54
N TRP A 258 14.03 1.74 10.38
CA TRP A 258 13.41 3.02 10.07
C TRP A 258 14.41 4.13 9.97
N ILE A 259 14.14 5.08 9.09
CA ILE A 259 14.88 6.33 8.98
C ILE A 259 13.88 7.48 8.98
N SER A 260 14.13 8.51 9.75
CA SER A 260 13.43 9.78 9.65
C SER A 260 14.31 10.83 8.99
N LEU A 261 13.69 11.81 8.35
CA LEU A 261 14.36 12.93 7.68
C LEU A 261 13.82 14.24 8.24
N THR A 262 14.72 15.06 8.75
CA THR A 262 14.42 16.39 9.27
C THR A 262 15.10 17.46 8.44
N ASP A 263 14.35 18.49 8.05
CA ASP A 263 14.89 19.72 7.47
C ASP A 263 15.45 20.56 8.64
N LEU A 264 16.75 20.73 8.68
CA LEU A 264 17.42 21.43 9.79
C LEU A 264 17.25 22.94 9.73
N ASP A 265 16.94 23.50 8.56
CA ASP A 265 16.80 24.96 8.40
C ASP A 265 15.52 25.46 9.08
N ASN A 266 14.50 24.63 9.19
CA ASN A 266 13.23 24.98 9.84
C ASN A 266 12.78 24.01 10.94
N GLY A 267 13.56 22.95 11.23
CA GLY A 267 13.27 21.95 12.24
C GLY A 267 12.06 21.06 11.92
N ARG A 268 11.63 21.01 10.65
CA ARG A 268 10.48 20.25 10.22
C ARG A 268 10.87 18.81 9.86
N GLU A 269 10.19 17.85 10.45
CA GLU A 269 10.27 16.47 10.01
C GLU A 269 9.59 16.31 8.63
N LEU A 270 10.32 15.71 7.70
CA LEU A 270 9.87 15.52 6.32
C LEU A 270 9.26 14.13 6.17
N ARG A 271 8.21 14.05 5.38
CA ARG A 271 7.50 12.81 5.13
C ARG A 271 8.28 11.93 4.14
N LEU A 272 8.74 10.76 4.60
CA LEU A 272 9.45 9.78 3.77
C LEU A 272 8.56 8.64 3.25
N SER A 273 7.32 8.53 3.75
CA SER A 273 6.36 7.53 3.33
C SER A 273 4.94 8.01 3.55
N ASN A 274 3.96 7.21 3.13
CA ASN A 274 2.55 7.44 3.47
C ASN A 274 2.20 7.07 4.92
N SER A 275 3.18 6.65 5.75
CA SER A 275 2.94 6.32 7.15
C SER A 275 2.65 7.57 7.99
N GLU A 276 1.83 7.40 9.02
CA GLU A 276 1.50 8.47 9.96
C GLU A 276 2.72 8.99 10.75
N LYS A 277 3.80 8.18 10.82
CA LYS A 277 5.03 8.49 11.58
C LYS A 277 6.15 9.10 10.74
N TYR A 278 5.95 9.33 9.45
CA TYR A 278 6.94 9.91 8.55
C TYR A 278 8.30 9.19 8.51
N HIS A 279 8.31 7.87 8.65
CA HIS A 279 9.51 7.06 8.58
C HIS A 279 9.64 6.39 7.22
N GLY A 280 10.88 6.23 6.76
CA GLY A 280 11.23 5.45 5.58
C GLY A 280 11.90 4.13 5.98
N LEU A 281 11.93 3.17 5.07
CA LEU A 281 12.61 1.90 5.29
C LEU A 281 14.04 1.96 4.75
N TYR A 282 14.95 1.36 5.51
CA TYR A 282 16.33 1.11 5.09
C TYR A 282 16.77 -0.30 5.48
N THR A 283 17.84 -0.75 4.87
CA THR A 283 18.49 -2.03 5.19
C THR A 283 19.99 -1.92 4.97
N VAL A 284 20.76 -2.88 5.48
CA VAL A 284 22.19 -3.00 5.23
C VAL A 284 22.44 -4.28 4.44
N ILE A 285 23.08 -4.16 3.27
CA ILE A 285 23.46 -5.27 2.39
C ILE A 285 24.96 -5.17 2.18
N ASP A 286 25.71 -6.22 2.55
CA ASP A 286 27.18 -6.28 2.44
C ASP A 286 27.89 -5.06 3.04
N GLY A 287 27.37 -4.58 4.18
CA GLY A 287 27.93 -3.41 4.89
C GLY A 287 27.52 -2.06 4.31
N SER A 288 26.78 -2.00 3.22
CA SER A 288 26.30 -0.78 2.59
C SER A 288 24.85 -0.50 2.96
N LEU A 289 24.54 0.76 3.23
CA LEU A 289 23.23 1.23 3.63
C LEU A 289 22.34 1.47 2.41
N TYR A 290 21.24 0.76 2.33
CA TYR A 290 20.25 0.88 1.26
C TYR A 290 18.93 1.42 1.77
N LEU A 291 18.29 2.25 0.96
CA LEU A 291 16.97 2.83 1.19
C LEU A 291 15.93 2.11 0.32
N SER A 292 14.72 1.90 0.84
CA SER A 292 13.60 1.48 -0.01
C SER A 292 13.35 2.48 -1.13
N TYR A 293 12.68 2.04 -2.20
CA TYR A 293 12.33 2.91 -3.33
C TYR A 293 11.65 4.20 -2.90
N ASP A 294 10.63 4.09 -2.05
CA ASP A 294 9.87 5.27 -1.63
C ASP A 294 10.76 6.25 -0.87
N THR A 295 11.59 5.75 0.03
CA THR A 295 12.55 6.58 0.77
C THR A 295 13.56 7.24 -0.16
N GLY A 296 14.20 6.47 -1.04
CA GLY A 296 15.16 6.99 -2.02
C GLY A 296 14.53 7.98 -2.99
N HIS A 297 13.32 7.71 -3.48
CA HIS A 297 12.56 8.62 -4.32
C HIS A 297 12.26 9.96 -3.63
N TYR A 298 11.82 9.91 -2.36
CA TYR A 298 11.55 11.13 -1.59
C TYR A 298 12.83 11.93 -1.34
N ILE A 299 13.92 11.28 -0.98
CA ILE A 299 15.22 11.95 -0.79
C ILE A 299 15.66 12.63 -2.09
N CYS A 300 15.65 11.93 -3.21
CA CYS A 300 15.92 12.54 -4.51
C CYS A 300 14.99 13.74 -4.78
N SER A 301 13.71 13.61 -4.41
CA SER A 301 12.72 14.68 -4.61
C SER A 301 13.04 15.94 -3.78
N TYR A 302 13.48 15.78 -2.54
CA TYR A 302 13.91 16.89 -1.68
C TYR A 302 15.20 17.55 -2.20
N LEU A 303 16.10 16.76 -2.74
CA LEU A 303 17.32 17.23 -3.41
C LEU A 303 17.09 17.77 -4.84
N GLY A 304 15.82 17.92 -5.27
CA GLY A 304 15.48 18.54 -6.55
C GLY A 304 15.50 17.59 -7.75
N TYR A 305 15.48 16.28 -7.54
CA TYR A 305 15.46 15.28 -8.61
C TYR A 305 14.14 14.52 -8.69
N ARG A 306 13.83 13.99 -9.87
CA ARG A 306 12.80 12.98 -10.09
C ARG A 306 13.46 11.65 -10.43
N VAL A 307 12.87 10.58 -9.97
CA VAL A 307 13.30 9.21 -10.29
C VAL A 307 12.28 8.59 -11.22
N ASN A 308 12.69 8.19 -12.42
CA ASN A 308 11.93 7.31 -13.29
C ASN A 308 12.55 5.91 -13.25
N ARG A 309 11.72 4.89 -13.41
CA ARG A 309 12.16 3.49 -13.44
C ARG A 309 11.61 2.77 -14.66
N ASP A 310 12.43 1.92 -15.25
CA ASP A 310 12.04 1.01 -16.32
C ASP A 310 12.38 -0.42 -15.89
N TRP A 311 11.37 -1.17 -15.48
CA TRP A 311 11.51 -2.54 -15.00
C TRP A 311 12.00 -3.50 -16.09
N ASN A 312 11.60 -3.30 -17.34
CA ASN A 312 11.99 -4.16 -18.44
C ASN A 312 13.47 -4.01 -18.77
N LYS A 313 14.00 -2.81 -18.66
CA LYS A 313 15.41 -2.50 -18.92
C LYS A 313 16.28 -2.59 -17.66
N LYS A 314 15.69 -2.73 -16.49
CA LYS A 314 16.36 -2.66 -15.18
C LYS A 314 17.18 -1.36 -15.05
N THR A 315 16.52 -0.24 -15.31
CA THR A 315 17.14 1.08 -15.25
C THR A 315 16.38 2.03 -14.35
N ALA A 316 17.12 2.83 -13.59
CA ALA A 316 16.62 4.00 -12.88
C ALA A 316 17.22 5.26 -13.50
N THR A 317 16.41 6.29 -13.71
CA THR A 317 16.87 7.54 -14.30
C THR A 317 16.55 8.71 -13.38
N LEU A 318 17.56 9.50 -13.05
CA LEU A 318 17.46 10.73 -12.29
C LEU A 318 17.37 11.92 -13.23
N PHE A 319 16.37 12.74 -13.07
CA PHE A 319 16.18 13.99 -13.80
C PHE A 319 16.13 15.15 -12.81
N ARG A 320 16.92 16.18 -13.04
CA ARG A 320 16.81 17.42 -12.26
C ARG A 320 15.45 18.06 -12.52
N LYS A 321 14.73 18.43 -11.46
CA LYS A 321 13.48 19.18 -11.57
C LYS A 321 13.81 20.57 -12.13
N VAL A 322 13.26 20.92 -13.27
CA VAL A 322 13.35 22.29 -13.78
C VAL A 322 12.61 23.18 -12.80
N GLN A 323 13.29 24.08 -12.12
CA GLN A 323 12.64 25.12 -11.34
C GLN A 323 11.79 25.94 -12.32
N GLN A 324 10.47 25.82 -12.25
CA GLN A 324 9.60 26.77 -12.91
C GLN A 324 9.81 28.10 -12.16
N THR A 325 10.61 28.98 -12.72
CA THR A 325 10.65 30.39 -12.31
C THR A 325 9.24 30.94 -12.47
N GLN A 326 8.59 31.18 -11.32
CA GLN A 326 7.33 31.91 -11.24
C GLN A 326 7.56 33.39 -11.54
#